data_734c150ca95b47306d3248f8486e2065
#
_entry.id   734c150ca95b47306d3248f8486e2065
#
_cell.length_a   1.000
_cell.length_b   1.000
_cell.length_c   1.000
_cell.angle_alpha   90.00
_cell.angle_beta   90.00
_cell.angle_gamma   90.00
#
_symmetry.space_group_name_H-M   'P 1'
#
loop_
_entity.id
_entity.type
_entity.pdbx_description
1 polymer ?
#
loop_
_entity_poly.entity_id
_entity_poly.type
_entity_poly.pdbx_seq_one_letter_code
_entity_poly.pdbx_strand_id
1 'polypeptide(L)'
;VQQRLPSRIDPPITFAHRGARAHAPENTLEAFELALRLGASGLESDVWMTADGVAVLDHDGVVKKGLRKRPISEYERADLPGHIPTLLELLQTCGSSYSLSLDLKDPDSAESIVEVIQGVDSTLLERTWLCEASLERVIELREIFGDTPIRLLQTTRLERIKGTPERRAEYLARHRIDGINLHRTDWNGGLVALFHRF
;
A
#
# COMPACT_ATOMS: atom_id res chain seq x y z
N VAL A 1 -0.37 0.77 -34.49
CA VAL A 1 -1.21 0.32 -33.36
C VAL A 1 -0.25 -0.15 -32.29
N GLN A 2 -0.20 0.55 -31.16
CA GLN A 2 0.65 0.15 -30.03
C GLN A 2 0.06 -1.12 -29.42
N GLN A 3 0.79 -2.23 -29.51
CA GLN A 3 0.37 -3.51 -28.97
C GLN A 3 0.34 -3.39 -27.43
N ARG A 4 -0.84 -3.53 -26.83
CA ARG A 4 -0.96 -3.57 -25.37
C ARG A 4 -0.36 -4.88 -24.87
N LEU A 5 0.57 -4.80 -23.94
CA LEU A 5 1.04 -5.98 -23.24
C LEU A 5 -0.08 -6.54 -22.36
N PRO A 6 -0.23 -7.87 -22.31
CA PRO A 6 -1.19 -8.48 -21.40
C PRO A 6 -0.83 -8.16 -19.94
N SER A 7 -1.85 -8.01 -19.11
CA SER A 7 -1.64 -7.94 -17.67
C SER A 7 -1.06 -9.26 -17.14
N ARG A 8 -0.21 -9.22 -16.13
CA ARG A 8 0.27 -10.43 -15.42
C ARG A 8 -0.76 -10.97 -14.45
N ILE A 9 -1.74 -10.15 -14.10
CA ILE A 9 -2.90 -10.51 -13.29
C ILE A 9 -4.15 -10.25 -14.14
N ASP A 10 -4.98 -11.26 -14.33
CA ASP A 10 -6.19 -11.16 -15.14
C ASP A 10 -7.42 -11.59 -14.33
N PRO A 11 -8.42 -10.73 -14.15
CA PRO A 11 -8.45 -9.31 -14.56
C PRO A 11 -7.44 -8.44 -13.78
N PRO A 12 -7.00 -7.30 -14.37
CA PRO A 12 -6.14 -6.34 -13.66
C PRO A 12 -6.82 -5.82 -12.39
N ILE A 13 -6.04 -5.68 -11.30
CA ILE A 13 -6.56 -5.11 -10.07
C ILE A 13 -6.79 -3.61 -10.25
N THR A 14 -7.98 -3.15 -9.88
CA THR A 14 -8.34 -1.72 -9.83
C THR A 14 -8.30 -1.26 -8.38
N PHE A 15 -7.20 -0.63 -7.98
CA PHE A 15 -7.08 -0.06 -6.64
C PHE A 15 -7.76 1.30 -6.55
N ALA A 16 -8.69 1.43 -5.60
CA ALA A 16 -9.29 2.72 -5.25
C ALA A 16 -8.35 3.48 -4.31
N HIS A 17 -7.64 4.48 -4.85
CA HIS A 17 -6.66 5.31 -4.15
C HIS A 17 -7.33 6.11 -3.03
N ARG A 18 -7.06 5.72 -1.77
CA ARG A 18 -7.68 6.25 -0.54
C ARG A 18 -9.21 6.10 -0.52
N GLY A 19 -9.71 5.01 -1.10
CA GLY A 19 -11.12 4.77 -1.30
C GLY A 19 -11.74 5.59 -2.45
N ALA A 20 -13.06 5.76 -2.44
CA ALA A 20 -13.80 6.54 -3.43
C ALA A 20 -13.69 8.06 -3.16
N ARG A 21 -12.48 8.59 -3.06
CA ARG A 21 -12.18 9.97 -2.64
C ARG A 21 -12.79 11.07 -3.50
N ALA A 22 -13.31 10.74 -4.68
CA ALA A 22 -14.07 11.69 -5.49
C ALA A 22 -15.51 11.90 -4.98
N HIS A 23 -15.99 11.03 -4.08
CA HIS A 23 -17.38 10.98 -3.64
C HIS A 23 -17.53 10.99 -2.10
N ALA A 24 -16.48 10.63 -1.36
CA ALA A 24 -16.43 10.62 0.10
C ALA A 24 -15.05 11.11 0.59
N PRO A 25 -14.91 11.57 1.85
CA PRO A 25 -13.62 11.96 2.41
C PRO A 25 -12.62 10.81 2.32
N GLU A 26 -11.41 11.09 1.81
CA GLU A 26 -10.38 10.07 1.61
C GLU A 26 -9.96 9.40 2.92
N ASN A 27 -9.50 8.14 2.83
CA ASN A 27 -9.06 7.31 3.97
C ASN A 27 -10.11 7.16 5.08
N THR A 28 -11.40 7.17 4.74
CA THR A 28 -12.51 6.88 5.67
C THR A 28 -13.17 5.55 5.34
N LEU A 29 -13.79 4.91 6.33
CA LEU A 29 -14.54 3.67 6.12
C LEU A 29 -15.63 3.86 5.06
N GLU A 30 -16.34 4.99 5.07
CA GLU A 30 -17.34 5.35 4.06
C GLU A 30 -16.74 5.35 2.65
N ALA A 31 -15.55 5.94 2.47
CA ALA A 31 -14.89 5.99 1.16
C ALA A 31 -14.47 4.59 0.68
N PHE A 32 -14.01 3.73 1.59
CA PHE A 32 -13.61 2.36 1.26
C PHE A 32 -14.81 1.49 0.89
N GLU A 33 -15.88 1.50 1.68
CA GLU A 33 -17.11 0.78 1.36
C GLU A 33 -17.71 1.24 0.03
N LEU A 34 -17.74 2.57 -0.20
CA LEU A 34 -18.25 3.13 -1.45
C LEU A 34 -17.41 2.66 -2.65
N ALA A 35 -16.08 2.62 -2.51
CA ALA A 35 -15.21 2.15 -3.58
C ALA A 35 -15.52 0.70 -4.00
N LEU A 36 -15.71 -0.20 -3.03
CA LEU A 36 -16.08 -1.59 -3.32
C LEU A 36 -17.47 -1.69 -3.96
N ARG A 37 -18.45 -0.93 -3.48
CA ARG A 37 -19.79 -0.87 -4.09
C ARG A 37 -19.76 -0.34 -5.53
N LEU A 38 -18.81 0.54 -5.86
CA LEU A 38 -18.60 1.04 -7.23
C LEU A 38 -17.79 0.08 -8.11
N GLY A 39 -17.39 -1.08 -7.59
CA GLY A 39 -16.75 -2.14 -8.35
C GLY A 39 -15.21 -2.10 -8.34
N ALA A 40 -14.58 -1.38 -7.41
CA ALA A 40 -13.15 -1.52 -7.20
C ALA A 40 -12.82 -2.95 -6.73
N SER A 41 -11.79 -3.56 -7.31
CA SER A 41 -11.32 -4.89 -6.92
C SER A 41 -10.20 -4.85 -5.88
N GLY A 42 -9.76 -3.64 -5.52
CA GLY A 42 -8.76 -3.41 -4.49
C GLY A 42 -8.93 -2.04 -3.82
N LEU A 43 -8.45 -1.95 -2.60
CA LEU A 43 -8.35 -0.71 -1.82
C LEU A 43 -6.89 -0.33 -1.64
N GLU A 44 -6.62 0.96 -1.65
CA GLU A 44 -5.30 1.51 -1.37
C GLU A 44 -5.39 2.56 -0.28
N SER A 45 -4.39 2.58 0.61
CA SER A 45 -4.28 3.55 1.69
C SER A 45 -2.85 3.72 2.17
N ASP A 46 -2.62 4.75 2.98
CA ASP A 46 -1.35 5.06 3.65
C ASP A 46 -1.43 4.68 5.13
N VAL A 47 -0.43 3.96 5.66
CA VAL A 47 -0.43 3.43 7.03
C VAL A 47 0.56 4.15 7.91
N TRP A 48 0.08 4.62 9.04
CA TRP A 48 0.84 5.22 10.15
C TRP A 48 0.64 4.44 11.43
N MET A 49 1.60 4.56 12.36
CA MET A 49 1.49 3.97 13.68
C MET A 49 1.13 5.02 14.72
N THR A 50 0.22 4.68 15.63
CA THR A 50 -0.05 5.48 16.83
C THR A 50 1.00 5.24 17.93
N ALA A 51 1.02 6.07 18.95
CA ALA A 51 1.94 5.92 20.09
C ALA A 51 1.78 4.57 20.83
N ASP A 52 0.57 4.01 20.82
CA ASP A 52 0.23 2.71 21.40
C ASP A 52 0.31 1.54 20.40
N GLY A 53 0.94 1.76 19.22
CA GLY A 53 1.26 0.70 18.26
C GLY A 53 0.09 0.22 17.41
N VAL A 54 -0.93 1.05 17.22
CA VAL A 54 -2.09 0.71 16.36
C VAL A 54 -1.89 1.25 14.95
N ALA A 55 -2.04 0.39 13.94
CA ALA A 55 -2.01 0.76 12.52
C ALA A 55 -3.28 1.53 12.12
N VAL A 56 -3.12 2.77 11.67
CA VAL A 56 -4.21 3.67 11.26
C VAL A 56 -4.01 4.16 9.83
N LEU A 57 -5.12 4.54 9.19
CA LEU A 57 -5.15 4.90 7.78
C LEU A 57 -5.35 6.42 7.61
N ASP A 58 -4.31 7.12 7.16
CA ASP A 58 -4.33 8.55 6.90
C ASP A 58 -3.23 8.94 5.91
N HIS A 59 -3.46 9.92 5.05
CA HIS A 59 -2.44 10.33 4.08
C HIS A 59 -1.35 11.21 4.70
N ASP A 60 -1.77 12.22 5.48
CA ASP A 60 -0.87 13.28 5.95
C ASP A 60 -0.05 12.85 7.19
N GLY A 61 -0.53 11.86 7.96
CA GLY A 61 0.08 11.41 9.21
C GLY A 61 0.05 12.45 10.32
N VAL A 62 -0.87 13.42 10.24
CA VAL A 62 -0.96 14.52 11.20
C VAL A 62 -2.39 14.84 11.59
N VAL A 63 -2.61 15.00 12.89
CA VAL A 63 -3.88 15.50 13.43
C VAL A 63 -3.84 17.02 13.54
N LYS A 64 -4.86 17.68 12.98
CA LYS A 64 -5.04 19.14 13.03
C LYS A 64 -6.02 19.51 14.13
N LYS A 65 -5.58 20.27 15.15
CA LYS A 65 -6.44 20.88 16.17
C LYS A 65 -6.27 22.40 16.12
N GLY A 66 -7.18 23.10 15.44
CA GLY A 66 -7.06 24.53 15.16
C GLY A 66 -5.82 24.82 14.29
N LEU A 67 -4.90 25.65 14.77
CA LEU A 67 -3.67 26.00 14.07
C LEU A 67 -2.50 25.02 14.35
N ARG A 68 -2.68 24.08 15.27
CA ARG A 68 -1.63 23.11 15.64
C ARG A 68 -1.78 21.84 14.82
N LYS A 69 -0.63 21.33 14.33
CA LYS A 69 -0.49 20.04 13.70
C LYS A 69 0.44 19.20 14.57
N ARG A 70 0.04 17.96 14.86
CA ARG A 70 0.88 17.00 15.59
C ARG A 70 0.86 15.66 14.84
N PRO A 71 2.00 14.94 14.78
CA PRO A 71 2.08 13.62 14.17
C PRO A 71 1.11 12.62 14.81
N ILE A 72 0.58 11.69 14.04
CA ILE A 72 -0.25 10.57 14.54
C ILE A 72 0.53 9.76 15.57
N SER A 73 1.83 9.56 15.38
CA SER A 73 2.71 8.84 16.31
C SER A 73 2.81 9.43 17.73
N GLU A 74 2.30 10.65 17.95
CA GLU A 74 2.22 11.27 19.28
C GLU A 74 0.87 11.06 19.97
N TYR A 75 -0.08 10.34 19.35
CA TYR A 75 -1.41 10.07 19.91
C TYR A 75 -1.60 8.58 20.16
N GLU A 76 -2.30 8.23 21.23
CA GLU A 76 -2.91 6.92 21.37
C GLU A 76 -4.14 6.82 20.43
N ARG A 77 -4.49 5.60 20.00
CA ARG A 77 -5.66 5.41 19.12
C ARG A 77 -6.92 6.05 19.67
N ALA A 78 -7.14 5.97 20.99
CA ALA A 78 -8.31 6.51 21.66
C ALA A 78 -8.44 8.04 21.56
N ASP A 79 -7.33 8.75 21.34
CA ASP A 79 -7.27 10.22 21.25
C ASP A 79 -7.39 10.74 19.81
N LEU A 80 -7.36 9.84 18.83
CA LEU A 80 -7.48 10.20 17.42
C LEU A 80 -8.92 10.52 17.03
N PRO A 81 -9.12 11.43 16.05
CA PRO A 81 -10.44 11.68 15.49
C PRO A 81 -11.07 10.40 14.92
N GLY A 82 -12.38 10.22 15.14
CA GLY A 82 -13.10 9.01 14.73
C GLY A 82 -13.17 8.78 13.20
N HIS A 83 -12.82 9.78 12.39
CA HIS A 83 -12.76 9.61 10.93
C HIS A 83 -11.45 8.99 10.43
N ILE A 84 -10.42 8.88 11.28
CA ILE A 84 -9.17 8.16 10.97
C ILE A 84 -9.37 6.70 11.40
N PRO A 85 -9.65 5.77 10.49
CA PRO A 85 -9.90 4.38 10.86
C PRO A 85 -8.60 3.63 11.13
N THR A 86 -8.69 2.56 11.91
CA THR A 86 -7.64 1.55 12.01
C THR A 86 -7.71 0.59 10.82
N LEU A 87 -6.61 -0.11 10.54
CA LEU A 87 -6.62 -1.22 9.59
C LEU A 87 -7.60 -2.32 10.01
N LEU A 88 -7.71 -2.59 11.31
CA LEU A 88 -8.67 -3.58 11.83
C LEU A 88 -10.11 -3.16 11.55
N GLU A 89 -10.47 -1.89 11.78
CA GLU A 89 -11.82 -1.36 11.48
C GLU A 89 -12.12 -1.44 9.98
N LEU A 90 -11.13 -1.17 9.10
CA LEU A 90 -11.28 -1.37 7.65
C LEU A 90 -11.65 -2.81 7.33
N LEU A 91 -10.91 -3.79 7.86
CA LEU A 91 -11.15 -5.21 7.58
C LEU A 91 -12.48 -5.70 8.16
N GLN A 92 -12.86 -5.22 9.35
CA GLN A 92 -14.16 -5.54 9.96
C GLN A 92 -15.34 -4.97 9.17
N THR A 93 -15.19 -3.77 8.61
CA THR A 93 -16.25 -3.08 7.87
C THR A 93 -16.36 -3.57 6.43
N CYS A 94 -15.25 -3.66 5.72
CA CYS A 94 -15.20 -3.98 4.30
C CYS A 94 -15.00 -5.48 3.99
N GLY A 95 -14.72 -6.30 5.01
CA GLY A 95 -14.33 -7.70 4.83
C GLY A 95 -12.92 -7.84 4.24
N SER A 96 -12.63 -8.99 3.62
CA SER A 96 -11.29 -9.34 3.12
C SER A 96 -11.28 -9.87 1.68
N SER A 97 -12.38 -9.76 0.92
CA SER A 97 -12.51 -10.38 -0.40
C SER A 97 -11.93 -9.56 -1.57
N TYR A 98 -11.17 -8.49 -1.28
CA TYR A 98 -10.53 -7.59 -2.24
C TYR A 98 -9.00 -7.64 -2.11
N SER A 99 -8.29 -7.01 -3.04
CA SER A 99 -6.84 -6.79 -2.92
C SER A 99 -6.55 -5.53 -2.10
N LEU A 100 -5.49 -5.55 -1.29
CA LEU A 100 -5.11 -4.43 -0.43
C LEU A 100 -3.72 -3.92 -0.79
N SER A 101 -3.59 -2.61 -1.03
CA SER A 101 -2.31 -1.94 -1.27
C SER A 101 -2.08 -0.91 -0.18
N LEU A 102 -0.99 -1.04 0.57
CA LEU A 102 -0.69 -0.20 1.71
C LEU A 102 0.68 0.45 1.56
N ASP A 103 0.71 1.78 1.50
CA ASP A 103 1.93 2.58 1.54
C ASP A 103 2.41 2.69 2.99
N LEU A 104 3.60 2.15 3.27
CA LEU A 104 4.23 2.23 4.59
C LEU A 104 4.79 3.63 4.81
N LYS A 105 4.21 4.37 5.75
CA LYS A 105 4.68 5.73 6.12
C LYS A 105 5.47 5.71 7.42
N ASP A 106 5.33 4.64 8.18
CA ASP A 106 6.05 4.38 9.41
C ASP A 106 6.88 3.10 9.27
N PRO A 107 8.17 3.10 9.62
CA PRO A 107 9.03 1.91 9.48
C PRO A 107 8.52 0.67 10.22
N ASP A 108 7.82 0.86 11.33
CA ASP A 108 7.35 -0.23 12.20
C ASP A 108 5.95 -0.73 11.84
N SER A 109 5.33 -0.18 10.78
CA SER A 109 3.95 -0.53 10.41
C SER A 109 3.81 -1.90 9.75
N ALA A 110 4.84 -2.41 9.10
CA ALA A 110 4.74 -3.61 8.26
C ALA A 110 4.40 -4.87 9.07
N GLU A 111 5.05 -5.07 10.20
CA GLU A 111 4.83 -6.21 11.08
C GLU A 111 3.43 -6.15 11.71
N SER A 112 3.02 -4.98 12.19
CA SER A 112 1.67 -4.75 12.73
C SER A 112 0.57 -5.01 11.69
N ILE A 113 0.79 -4.60 10.42
CA ILE A 113 -0.14 -4.88 9.32
C ILE A 113 -0.31 -6.40 9.13
N VAL A 114 0.79 -7.14 9.09
CA VAL A 114 0.76 -8.60 8.91
C VAL A 114 0.03 -9.26 10.07
N GLU A 115 0.30 -8.87 11.31
CA GLU A 115 -0.39 -9.40 12.49
C GLU A 115 -1.91 -9.14 12.47
N VAL A 116 -2.33 -7.91 12.12
CA VAL A 116 -3.74 -7.55 12.01
C VAL A 116 -4.43 -8.39 10.93
N ILE A 117 -3.80 -8.53 9.73
CA ILE A 117 -4.38 -9.33 8.64
C ILE A 117 -4.47 -10.80 9.03
N GLN A 118 -3.42 -11.38 9.64
CA GLN A 118 -3.43 -12.76 10.10
C GLN A 118 -4.51 -13.02 11.15
N GLY A 119 -4.76 -12.05 12.03
CA GLY A 119 -5.79 -12.13 13.05
C GLY A 119 -7.23 -12.10 12.51
N VAL A 120 -7.45 -11.53 11.31
CA VAL A 120 -8.78 -11.45 10.68
C VAL A 120 -8.97 -12.51 9.59
N ASP A 121 -8.08 -12.53 8.60
CA ASP A 121 -8.10 -13.48 7.49
C ASP A 121 -6.70 -13.60 6.87
N SER A 122 -5.97 -14.64 7.24
CA SER A 122 -4.61 -14.88 6.74
C SER A 122 -4.53 -15.04 5.21
N THR A 123 -5.62 -15.44 4.53
CA THR A 123 -5.64 -15.57 3.06
C THR A 123 -5.55 -14.22 2.34
N LEU A 124 -5.87 -13.12 3.02
CA LEU A 124 -5.72 -11.78 2.46
C LEU A 124 -4.24 -11.41 2.23
N LEU A 125 -3.29 -12.02 2.95
CA LEU A 125 -1.85 -11.76 2.73
C LEU A 125 -1.44 -12.00 1.28
N GLU A 126 -1.97 -13.03 0.60
CA GLU A 126 -1.69 -13.32 -0.82
C GLU A 126 -2.15 -12.20 -1.77
N ARG A 127 -3.07 -11.36 -1.31
CA ARG A 127 -3.66 -10.23 -2.05
C ARG A 127 -3.28 -8.88 -1.46
N THR A 128 -2.31 -8.86 -0.51
CA THR A 128 -1.80 -7.63 0.11
C THR A 128 -0.48 -7.23 -0.50
N TRP A 129 -0.37 -5.97 -0.84
CA TRP A 129 0.78 -5.31 -1.43
C TRP A 129 1.28 -4.25 -0.47
N LEU A 130 2.49 -4.41 0.08
CA LEU A 130 3.15 -3.39 0.89
C LEU A 130 4.08 -2.59 0.02
N CYS A 131 3.88 -1.29 -0.01
CA CYS A 131 4.65 -0.34 -0.80
C CYS A 131 5.60 0.42 0.13
N GLU A 132 6.91 0.28 -0.11
CA GLU A 132 7.98 0.90 0.67
C GLU A 132 8.85 1.80 -0.22
N ALA A 133 9.16 3.00 0.23
CA ALA A 133 9.94 3.96 -0.55
C ALA A 133 11.44 3.64 -0.52
N SER A 134 11.97 3.19 0.61
CA SER A 134 13.38 2.81 0.75
C SER A 134 13.65 1.46 0.09
N LEU A 135 14.64 1.42 -0.79
CA LEU A 135 15.07 0.17 -1.43
C LEU A 135 15.66 -0.79 -0.40
N GLU A 136 16.43 -0.26 0.53
CA GLU A 136 17.07 -1.02 1.59
C GLU A 136 16.01 -1.64 2.49
N ARG A 137 15.00 -0.84 2.91
CA ARG A 137 13.95 -1.32 3.81
C ARG A 137 13.05 -2.37 3.15
N VAL A 138 12.68 -2.22 1.87
CA VAL A 138 11.87 -3.25 1.19
C VAL A 138 12.58 -4.60 1.12
N ILE A 139 13.92 -4.60 1.00
CA ILE A 139 14.73 -5.83 1.03
C ILE A 139 14.77 -6.42 2.44
N GLU A 140 14.98 -5.60 3.48
CA GLU A 140 14.91 -6.04 4.88
C GLU A 140 13.54 -6.66 5.20
N LEU A 141 12.44 -6.05 4.74
CA LEU A 141 11.10 -6.62 4.91
C LEU A 141 10.96 -7.99 4.26
N ARG A 142 11.58 -8.22 3.08
CA ARG A 142 11.59 -9.55 2.46
C ARG A 142 12.38 -10.57 3.29
N GLU A 143 13.46 -10.16 3.93
CA GLU A 143 14.21 -11.02 4.84
C GLU A 143 13.39 -11.34 6.10
N ILE A 144 12.71 -10.35 6.68
CA ILE A 144 11.85 -10.53 7.87
C ILE A 144 10.66 -11.45 7.56
N PHE A 145 9.96 -11.22 6.46
CA PHE A 145 8.76 -11.98 6.12
C PHE A 145 9.04 -13.31 5.43
N GLY A 146 10.26 -13.52 4.91
CA GLY A 146 10.66 -14.77 4.29
C GLY A 146 9.71 -15.22 3.19
N ASP A 147 9.08 -16.39 3.39
CA ASP A 147 8.14 -17.00 2.46
C ASP A 147 6.66 -16.64 2.74
N THR A 148 6.40 -15.70 3.65
CA THR A 148 5.05 -15.16 3.83
C THR A 148 4.52 -14.65 2.48
N PRO A 149 3.27 -15.00 2.10
CA PRO A 149 2.77 -14.74 0.75
C PRO A 149 2.40 -13.27 0.49
N ILE A 150 2.91 -12.35 1.31
CA ILE A 150 2.72 -10.91 1.13
C ILE A 150 3.59 -10.38 -0.02
N ARG A 151 3.05 -9.46 -0.79
CA ARG A 151 3.77 -8.85 -1.91
C ARG A 151 4.43 -7.54 -1.49
N LEU A 152 5.70 -7.40 -1.84
CA LEU A 152 6.51 -6.22 -1.52
C LEU A 152 6.85 -5.45 -2.79
N LEU A 153 6.59 -4.15 -2.77
CA LEU A 153 6.92 -3.26 -3.88
C LEU A 153 7.80 -2.10 -3.42
N GLN A 154 8.77 -1.75 -4.24
CA GLN A 154 9.44 -0.47 -4.06
C GLN A 154 8.61 0.65 -4.68
N THR A 155 8.22 1.66 -3.89
CA THR A 155 7.61 2.89 -4.39
C THR A 155 8.69 3.94 -4.66
N THR A 156 8.74 4.49 -5.89
CA THR A 156 9.73 5.51 -6.22
C THR A 156 9.29 6.35 -7.45
N ARG A 157 10.18 7.21 -7.94
CA ARG A 157 10.07 7.93 -9.21
C ARG A 157 11.14 7.42 -10.17
N LEU A 158 10.84 7.39 -11.47
CA LEU A 158 11.80 6.96 -12.48
C LEU A 158 13.11 7.77 -12.40
N GLU A 159 13.01 9.07 -12.21
CA GLU A 159 14.14 9.99 -12.06
C GLU A 159 15.02 9.75 -10.82
N ARG A 160 14.48 9.05 -9.80
CA ARG A 160 15.20 8.72 -8.57
C ARG A 160 15.91 7.36 -8.64
N ILE A 161 15.68 6.59 -9.69
CA ILE A 161 16.35 5.31 -9.88
C ILE A 161 17.82 5.57 -10.22
N LYS A 162 18.72 5.22 -9.31
CA LYS A 162 20.16 5.27 -9.58
C LYS A 162 20.53 4.17 -10.58
N GLY A 163 21.20 4.55 -11.67
CA GLY A 163 21.54 3.66 -12.77
C GLY A 163 20.43 3.56 -13.81
N THR A 164 20.24 2.37 -14.37
CA THR A 164 19.19 2.15 -15.38
C THR A 164 18.00 1.37 -14.82
N PRO A 165 16.80 1.52 -15.41
CA PRO A 165 15.64 0.74 -15.02
C PRO A 165 15.88 -0.78 -15.10
N GLU A 166 16.66 -1.27 -16.09
CA GLU A 166 17.02 -2.67 -16.22
C GLU A 166 17.77 -3.20 -15.00
N ARG A 167 18.81 -2.46 -14.57
CA ARG A 167 19.56 -2.83 -13.36
C ARG A 167 18.69 -2.83 -12.10
N ARG A 168 17.74 -1.88 -12.03
CA ARG A 168 16.78 -1.84 -10.91
C ARG A 168 15.86 -3.05 -10.95
N ALA A 169 15.31 -3.41 -12.11
CA ALA A 169 14.43 -4.57 -12.27
C ALA A 169 15.16 -5.87 -11.90
N GLU A 170 16.37 -6.08 -12.42
CA GLU A 170 17.22 -7.22 -12.07
C GLU A 170 17.52 -7.26 -10.56
N TYR A 171 17.82 -6.11 -9.96
CA TYR A 171 18.13 -6.03 -8.54
C TYR A 171 16.92 -6.40 -7.67
N LEU A 172 15.73 -5.88 -7.97
CA LEU A 172 14.49 -6.21 -7.27
C LEU A 172 14.17 -7.71 -7.39
N ALA A 173 14.25 -8.28 -8.61
CA ALA A 173 14.01 -9.70 -8.84
C ALA A 173 14.99 -10.60 -8.05
N ARG A 174 16.28 -10.24 -8.04
CA ARG A 174 17.31 -10.99 -7.28
C ARG A 174 17.02 -11.02 -5.77
N HIS A 175 16.42 -9.94 -5.23
CA HIS A 175 16.02 -9.85 -3.83
C HIS A 175 14.58 -10.31 -3.58
N ARG A 176 13.94 -10.97 -4.56
CA ARG A 176 12.55 -11.49 -4.45
C ARG A 176 11.52 -10.40 -4.12
N ILE A 177 11.74 -9.17 -4.63
CA ILE A 177 10.77 -8.09 -4.52
C ILE A 177 9.81 -8.19 -5.71
N ASP A 178 8.51 -8.19 -5.41
CA ASP A 178 7.44 -8.55 -6.36
C ASP A 178 7.19 -7.51 -7.45
N GLY A 179 7.66 -6.27 -7.25
CA GLY A 179 7.49 -5.25 -8.26
C GLY A 179 7.97 -3.87 -7.85
N ILE A 180 7.63 -2.90 -8.72
CA ILE A 180 7.91 -1.49 -8.51
C ILE A 180 6.64 -0.67 -8.73
N ASN A 181 6.39 0.27 -7.83
CA ASN A 181 5.33 1.26 -7.95
C ASN A 181 5.95 2.60 -8.34
N LEU A 182 5.67 3.06 -9.57
CA LEU A 182 6.12 4.35 -10.08
C LEU A 182 4.91 5.28 -10.26
N HIS A 183 5.15 6.57 -10.22
CA HIS A 183 4.11 7.52 -10.53
C HIS A 183 3.57 7.29 -11.96
N ARG A 184 2.26 7.49 -12.13
CA ARG A 184 1.56 7.21 -13.40
C ARG A 184 2.19 7.87 -14.64
N THR A 185 2.84 9.01 -14.50
CA THR A 185 3.50 9.73 -15.61
C THR A 185 4.85 9.14 -15.99
N ASP A 186 5.41 8.26 -15.18
CA ASP A 186 6.71 7.62 -15.43
C ASP A 186 6.56 6.38 -16.34
N TRP A 187 5.34 5.82 -16.44
CA TRP A 187 5.08 4.61 -17.17
C TRP A 187 4.93 4.84 -18.69
N ASN A 188 5.55 3.96 -19.47
CA ASN A 188 5.30 3.77 -20.90
C ASN A 188 5.39 2.28 -21.25
N GLY A 189 4.95 1.91 -22.46
CA GLY A 189 4.91 0.49 -22.87
C GLY A 189 6.28 -0.20 -22.84
N GLY A 190 7.37 0.51 -23.17
CA GLY A 190 8.73 -0.03 -23.10
C GLY A 190 9.16 -0.35 -21.67
N LEU A 191 8.86 0.55 -20.72
CA LEU A 191 9.19 0.35 -19.32
C LEU A 191 8.35 -0.80 -18.70
N VAL A 192 7.05 -0.91 -19.05
CA VAL A 192 6.22 -2.05 -18.64
C VAL A 192 6.81 -3.35 -19.17
N ALA A 193 7.15 -3.41 -20.48
CA ALA A 193 7.75 -4.60 -21.09
C ALA A 193 9.07 -4.98 -20.42
N LEU A 194 9.86 -3.98 -20.03
CA LEU A 194 11.13 -4.20 -19.33
C LEU A 194 10.91 -4.88 -17.98
N PHE A 195 10.09 -4.29 -17.10
CA PHE A 195 9.85 -4.86 -15.78
C PHE A 195 9.14 -6.21 -15.83
N HIS A 196 8.36 -6.51 -16.88
CA HIS A 196 7.73 -7.83 -17.07
C HIS A 196 8.71 -8.96 -17.42
N ARG A 197 9.98 -8.66 -17.75
CA ARG A 197 11.00 -9.69 -18.03
C ARG A 197 11.58 -10.32 -16.77
N PHE A 198 11.47 -9.63 -15.67
CA PHE A 198 12.03 -10.02 -14.38
C PHE A 198 10.94 -10.44 -13.42
#